data_1c43a11f5451b048cadb69f7875116e1
#
_entry.id   1c43a11f5451b048cadb69f7875116e1
#
_cell.length_a   1.000
_cell.length_b   1.000
_cell.length_c   1.000
_cell.angle_alpha   90.00
_cell.angle_beta   90.00
_cell.angle_gamma   90.00
#
_symmetry.space_group_name_H-M   'P 1'
#
loop_
_entity.id
_entity.type
_entity.pdbx_description
1 polymer ?
#
loop_
_entity_poly.entity_id
_entity_poly.type
_entity_poly.pdbx_seq_one_letter_code
_entity_poly.pdbx_strand_id
1 'polypeptide(L)'
;MTDLSLPLSVAADHPAYAGHFPGHPILPGVVLLDEALHALAALLGLEAASGQIKSAKFLSPVSPGEALRLDYAATAAGVFRFEVIATGVAAAVTQERVAASGVFAFTPPREDAA
;
A
#
# COMPACT_ATOMS: atom_id res chain seq x y z
N MET A 1 -9.33 7.72 -17.26
CA MET A 1 -9.61 8.13 -15.87
C MET A 1 -8.30 8.24 -15.12
N THR A 2 -8.11 9.34 -14.41
CA THR A 2 -6.88 9.57 -13.66
C THR A 2 -6.93 8.86 -12.31
N ASP A 3 -5.91 8.08 -12.00
CA ASP A 3 -5.80 7.46 -10.68
C ASP A 3 -5.53 8.54 -9.63
N LEU A 4 -6.05 8.33 -8.44
CA LEU A 4 -5.74 9.16 -7.30
C LEU A 4 -4.48 8.64 -6.62
N SER A 5 -3.79 9.51 -5.90
CA SER A 5 -2.54 9.16 -5.24
C SER A 5 -2.56 9.56 -3.77
N LEU A 6 -1.94 8.74 -2.96
CA LEU A 6 -1.84 8.91 -1.51
C LEU A 6 -0.42 8.55 -1.07
N PRO A 7 0.30 9.46 -0.39
CA PRO A 7 1.62 9.09 0.12
C PRO A 7 1.49 8.04 1.21
N LEU A 8 2.41 7.08 1.21
CA LEU A 8 2.54 6.09 2.26
C LEU A 8 3.79 6.40 3.08
N SER A 9 3.72 6.14 4.38
CA SER A 9 4.81 6.42 5.27
C SER A 9 5.15 5.16 6.06
N VAL A 10 6.33 4.60 5.78
CA VAL A 10 6.89 3.49 6.56
C VAL A 10 8.27 3.94 7.00
N ALA A 11 8.48 4.03 8.31
CA ALA A 11 9.75 4.49 8.83
C ALA A 11 10.89 3.57 8.40
N ALA A 12 12.06 4.15 8.11
CA ALA A 12 13.23 3.38 7.71
C ALA A 12 13.68 2.40 8.79
N ASP A 13 13.35 2.68 10.05
CA ASP A 13 13.65 1.84 11.20
C ASP A 13 12.45 1.00 11.65
N HIS A 14 11.44 0.83 10.78
CA HIS A 14 10.26 0.04 11.12
C HIS A 14 10.68 -1.36 11.58
N PRO A 15 10.10 -1.86 12.69
CA PRO A 15 10.51 -3.16 13.24
C PRO A 15 10.41 -4.33 12.26
N ALA A 16 9.54 -4.23 11.27
CA ALA A 16 9.36 -5.28 10.27
C ALA A 16 10.61 -5.51 9.41
N TYR A 17 11.53 -4.54 9.34
CA TYR A 17 12.80 -4.74 8.62
C TYR A 17 13.77 -5.61 9.42
N ALA A 18 13.67 -5.59 10.73
CA ALA A 18 14.60 -6.33 11.59
C ALA A 18 14.33 -7.83 11.50
N GLY A 19 15.38 -8.61 11.40
CA GLY A 19 15.27 -10.07 11.40
C GLY A 19 14.84 -10.69 10.08
N HIS A 20 14.52 -9.87 9.07
CA HIS A 20 14.19 -10.34 7.74
C HIS A 20 15.38 -10.07 6.81
N PHE A 21 15.85 -11.10 6.13
CA PHE A 21 16.92 -11.00 5.13
C PHE A 21 18.15 -10.26 5.68
N PRO A 22 18.91 -10.88 6.61
CA PRO A 22 20.10 -10.24 7.20
C PRO A 22 21.03 -9.69 6.12
N GLY A 23 21.44 -8.42 6.28
CA GLY A 23 22.27 -7.72 5.30
C GLY A 23 21.52 -7.08 4.14
N HIS A 24 20.24 -7.45 3.95
CA HIS A 24 19.39 -6.89 2.91
C HIS A 24 17.98 -6.69 3.45
N PRO A 25 17.76 -5.71 4.35
CA PRO A 25 16.44 -5.52 4.92
C PRO A 25 15.46 -5.11 3.83
N ILE A 26 14.32 -5.81 3.80
CA ILE A 26 13.20 -5.46 2.93
C ILE A 26 11.92 -5.50 3.75
N LEU A 27 10.94 -4.70 3.34
CA LEU A 27 9.65 -4.68 4.00
C LEU A 27 8.85 -5.90 3.58
N PRO A 28 8.38 -6.74 4.54
CA PRO A 28 7.52 -7.85 4.18
C PRO A 28 6.27 -7.36 3.43
N GLY A 29 5.88 -8.10 2.39
CA GLY A 29 4.75 -7.69 1.56
C GLY A 29 3.45 -7.51 2.34
N VAL A 30 3.19 -8.38 3.32
CA VAL A 30 1.98 -8.29 4.13
C VAL A 30 1.94 -6.98 4.94
N VAL A 31 3.09 -6.50 5.41
CA VAL A 31 3.17 -5.21 6.12
C VAL A 31 2.90 -4.06 5.16
N LEU A 32 3.45 -4.12 3.95
CA LEU A 32 3.22 -3.09 2.93
C LEU A 32 1.73 -2.99 2.60
N LEU A 33 1.06 -4.13 2.40
CA LEU A 33 -0.37 -4.14 2.09
C LEU A 33 -1.20 -3.63 3.26
N ASP A 34 -0.83 -3.99 4.49
CA ASP A 34 -1.54 -3.52 5.68
C ASP A 34 -1.45 -2.00 5.81
N GLU A 35 -0.26 -1.45 5.63
CA GLU A 35 -0.06 0.00 5.66
C GLU A 35 -0.87 0.69 4.57
N ALA A 36 -0.88 0.13 3.36
CA ALA A 36 -1.64 0.69 2.25
C ALA A 36 -3.15 0.67 2.51
N LEU A 37 -3.66 -0.44 3.02
CA LEU A 37 -5.08 -0.58 3.31
C LEU A 37 -5.52 0.40 4.40
N HIS A 38 -4.75 0.51 5.47
CA HIS A 38 -5.06 1.43 6.57
C HIS A 38 -4.99 2.89 6.11
N ALA A 39 -4.00 3.25 5.30
CA ALA A 39 -3.88 4.61 4.78
C ALA A 39 -5.06 4.98 3.89
N LEU A 40 -5.49 4.06 3.03
CA LEU A 40 -6.63 4.30 2.16
C LEU A 40 -7.92 4.42 2.97
N ALA A 41 -8.11 3.53 3.95
CA ALA A 41 -9.29 3.59 4.81
C ALA A 41 -9.37 4.92 5.56
N ALA A 42 -8.24 5.39 6.10
CA ALA A 42 -8.20 6.66 6.82
C ALA A 42 -8.54 7.84 5.89
N LEU A 43 -8.00 7.84 4.68
CA LEU A 43 -8.25 8.90 3.72
C LEU A 43 -9.73 8.96 3.32
N LEU A 44 -10.36 7.82 3.13
CA LEU A 44 -11.72 7.71 2.62
C LEU A 44 -12.78 7.64 3.72
N GLY A 45 -12.38 7.65 5.00
CA GLY A 45 -13.31 7.55 6.11
C GLY A 45 -13.95 6.17 6.23
N LEU A 46 -13.25 5.12 5.81
CA LEU A 46 -13.75 3.75 5.86
C LEU A 46 -13.19 3.03 7.08
N GLU A 47 -13.89 1.95 7.47
CA GLU A 47 -13.43 1.09 8.56
C GLU A 47 -12.35 0.15 8.04
N ALA A 48 -11.12 0.30 8.52
CA ALA A 48 -10.02 -0.58 8.11
C ALA A 48 -10.33 -2.04 8.43
N ALA A 49 -11.02 -2.29 9.55
CA ALA A 49 -11.39 -3.65 9.96
C ALA A 49 -12.34 -4.34 8.97
N SER A 50 -13.06 -3.57 8.16
CA SER A 50 -13.93 -4.13 7.12
C SER A 50 -13.19 -4.39 5.82
N GLY A 51 -11.93 -3.99 5.73
CA GLY A 51 -11.15 -4.10 4.52
C GLY A 51 -10.68 -5.52 4.26
N GLN A 52 -10.70 -5.92 3.00
CA GLN A 52 -10.21 -7.21 2.54
C GLN A 52 -9.27 -7.00 1.38
N ILE A 53 -8.23 -7.80 1.34
CA ILE A 53 -7.33 -7.85 0.20
C ILE A 53 -7.89 -8.94 -0.72
N LYS A 54 -8.51 -8.52 -1.83
CA LYS A 54 -9.10 -9.46 -2.79
C LYS A 54 -8.06 -10.11 -3.68
N SER A 55 -7.03 -9.35 -4.02
CA SER A 55 -5.91 -9.88 -4.77
C SER A 55 -4.68 -9.04 -4.44
N ALA A 56 -3.52 -9.65 -4.55
CA ALA A 56 -2.26 -8.95 -4.34
C ALA A 56 -1.17 -9.61 -5.17
N LYS A 57 -0.32 -8.78 -5.75
CA LYS A 57 0.82 -9.22 -6.52
C LYS A 57 2.03 -8.41 -6.08
N PHE A 58 3.09 -9.08 -5.69
CA PHE A 58 4.33 -8.45 -5.28
C PHE A 58 5.31 -8.48 -6.46
N LEU A 59 5.78 -7.31 -6.85
CA LEU A 59 6.56 -7.14 -8.07
C LEU A 59 8.00 -6.75 -7.79
N SER A 60 8.24 -6.05 -6.69
CA SER A 60 9.57 -5.56 -6.34
C SER A 60 9.67 -5.34 -4.84
N PRO A 61 10.78 -5.74 -4.20
CA PRO A 61 10.95 -5.50 -2.78
C PRO A 61 11.11 -4.01 -2.48
N VAL A 62 10.69 -3.61 -1.28
CA VAL A 62 10.82 -2.25 -0.77
C VAL A 62 11.93 -2.24 0.27
N SER A 63 12.89 -1.34 0.11
CA SER A 63 14.01 -1.15 1.02
C SER A 63 13.75 0.01 1.96
N PRO A 64 14.40 0.04 3.15
CA PRO A 64 14.25 1.16 4.06
C PRO A 64 14.63 2.48 3.40
N GLY A 65 13.84 3.52 3.68
CA GLY A 65 14.12 4.86 3.18
C GLY A 65 13.58 5.16 1.79
N GLU A 66 13.01 4.19 1.10
CA GLU A 66 12.39 4.47 -0.19
C GLU A 66 11.06 5.20 0.02
N ALA A 67 10.79 6.19 -0.83
CA ALA A 67 9.52 6.89 -0.80
C ALA A 67 8.43 6.00 -1.41
N LEU A 68 7.26 5.98 -0.80
CA LEU A 68 6.15 5.15 -1.24
C LEU A 68 4.91 6.00 -1.48
N ARG A 69 4.15 5.64 -2.49
CA ARG A 69 2.81 6.18 -2.66
C ARG A 69 1.86 5.07 -3.10
N LEU A 70 0.60 5.26 -2.80
CA LEU A 70 -0.48 4.39 -3.22
C LEU A 70 -1.26 5.09 -4.32
N ASP A 71 -1.27 4.51 -5.51
CA ASP A 71 -2.14 4.95 -6.59
C ASP A 71 -3.36 4.05 -6.59
N TYR A 72 -4.56 4.62 -6.65
CA TYR A 72 -5.78 3.84 -6.53
C TYR A 72 -6.90 4.41 -7.36
N ALA A 73 -7.86 3.55 -7.70
CA ALA A 73 -9.06 3.94 -8.42
C ALA A 73 -10.21 3.04 -8.00
N ALA A 74 -11.37 3.64 -7.77
CA ALA A 74 -12.58 2.87 -7.48
C ALA A 74 -13.05 2.18 -8.75
N THR A 75 -13.33 0.87 -8.65
CA THR A 75 -13.88 0.09 -9.75
C THR A 75 -15.34 -0.26 -9.53
N ALA A 76 -15.77 -0.25 -8.27
CA ALA A 76 -17.15 -0.45 -7.86
C ALA A 76 -17.30 0.16 -6.47
N ALA A 77 -18.51 0.17 -5.91
CA ALA A 77 -18.74 0.67 -4.57
C ALA A 77 -17.91 -0.14 -3.56
N GLY A 78 -17.01 0.55 -2.84
CA GLY A 78 -16.16 -0.08 -1.85
C GLY A 78 -15.04 -0.93 -2.41
N VAL A 79 -14.83 -0.95 -3.72
CA VAL A 79 -13.80 -1.77 -4.36
C VAL A 79 -12.78 -0.86 -5.05
N PHE A 80 -11.50 -1.06 -4.74
CA PHE A 80 -10.44 -0.20 -5.24
C PHE A 80 -9.31 -1.03 -5.84
N ARG A 81 -8.97 -0.74 -7.07
CA ARG A 81 -7.73 -1.22 -7.67
C ARG A 81 -6.60 -0.33 -7.16
N PHE A 82 -5.48 -0.91 -6.84
CA PHE A 82 -4.35 -0.14 -6.30
C PHE A 82 -3.02 -0.60 -6.88
N GLU A 83 -2.06 0.31 -6.83
CA GLU A 83 -0.64 0.04 -7.05
C GLU A 83 0.16 0.77 -5.98
N VAL A 84 1.14 0.09 -5.41
CA VAL A 84 2.12 0.73 -4.52
C VAL A 84 3.35 1.05 -5.35
N ILE A 85 3.68 2.33 -5.42
CA ILE A 85 4.82 2.81 -6.20
C ILE A 85 5.95 3.13 -5.23
N ALA A 86 7.11 2.54 -5.46
CA ALA A 86 8.32 2.83 -4.70
C ALA A 86 9.24 3.69 -5.54
N THR A 87 9.80 4.72 -4.93
CA THR A 87 10.75 5.62 -5.57
C THR A 87 12.10 5.45 -4.91
N GLY A 88 13.07 5.01 -5.70
CA GLY A 88 14.44 4.87 -5.26
C GLY A 88 15.35 5.82 -6.02
N VAL A 89 16.55 6.03 -5.50
CA VAL A 89 17.58 6.83 -6.16
C VAL A 89 18.80 5.93 -6.41
N ALA A 90 19.16 5.79 -7.67
CA ALA A 90 20.34 5.04 -8.08
C ALA A 90 21.16 5.89 -9.04
N ALA A 91 22.46 6.05 -8.75
CA ALA A 91 23.39 6.85 -9.57
C ALA A 91 22.84 8.27 -9.82
N ALA A 92 22.26 8.90 -8.78
CA ALA A 92 21.66 10.24 -8.83
C ALA A 92 20.43 10.35 -9.74
N VAL A 93 19.86 9.22 -10.15
CA VAL A 93 18.64 9.19 -10.95
C VAL A 93 17.50 8.65 -10.08
N THR A 94 16.41 9.41 -10.02
CA THR A 94 15.19 8.96 -9.33
C THR A 94 14.41 8.04 -10.26
N GLN A 95 14.07 6.86 -9.76
CA GLN A 95 13.31 5.87 -10.53
C GLN A 95 12.12 5.41 -9.73
N GLU A 96 10.98 5.36 -10.40
CA GLU A 96 9.76 4.80 -9.84
C GLU A 96 9.54 3.40 -10.39
N ARG A 97 8.98 2.53 -9.52
CA ARG A 97 8.60 1.19 -9.95
C ARG A 97 7.37 0.75 -9.16
N VAL A 98 6.59 -0.15 -9.75
CA VAL A 98 5.47 -0.76 -9.06
C VAL A 98 6.02 -1.84 -8.13
N ALA A 99 5.84 -1.66 -6.82
CA ALA A 99 6.28 -2.63 -5.82
C ALA A 99 5.22 -3.69 -5.57
N ALA A 100 3.95 -3.31 -5.62
CA ALA A 100 2.83 -4.22 -5.43
C ALA A 100 1.61 -3.68 -6.14
N SER A 101 0.68 -4.58 -6.46
CA SER A 101 -0.62 -4.20 -7.04
C SER A 101 -1.69 -5.15 -6.57
N GLY A 102 -2.93 -4.75 -6.70
CA GLY A 102 -4.04 -5.63 -6.33
C GLY A 102 -5.36 -4.89 -6.21
N VAL A 103 -6.25 -5.49 -5.41
CA VAL A 103 -7.60 -4.98 -5.20
C VAL A 103 -7.92 -5.06 -3.72
N PHE A 104 -8.39 -3.94 -3.16
CA PHE A 104 -8.98 -3.88 -1.83
C PHE A 104 -10.50 -3.79 -1.96
N ALA A 105 -11.20 -4.42 -1.03
CA ALA A 105 -12.65 -4.26 -0.92
C ALA A 105 -13.00 -3.93 0.53
N PHE A 106 -13.87 -2.94 0.70
CA PHE A 106 -14.37 -2.53 2.03
C PHE A 106 -15.86 -2.76 2.07
N THR A 107 -16.35 -3.28 3.20
CA THR A 107 -17.77 -3.42 3.41
C THR A 107 -18.39 -2.03 3.58
N PRO A 108 -19.39 -1.66 2.78
CA PRO A 108 -20.01 -0.35 2.95
C PRO A 108 -20.75 -0.27 4.29
N PRO A 109 -20.89 0.95 4.85
CA PRO A 109 -21.67 1.14 6.06
C PRO A 109 -23.09 0.61 5.85
N ARG A 110 -23.64 -0.01 6.89
CA ARG A 110 -25.02 -0.52 6.83
C ARG A 110 -25.98 0.64 7.02
N GLU A 111 -26.80 0.86 6.01
CA GLU A 111 -27.78 1.95 6.05
C GLU A 111 -28.91 1.65 7.04
N ASP A 112 -29.14 0.39 7.31
CA ASP A 112 -30.18 -0.08 8.21
C ASP A 112 -29.69 -0.30 9.64
N ALA A 113 -28.52 0.20 9.97
CA ALA A 113 -27.92 0.04 11.28
C ALA A 113 -28.57 0.90 12.36
N ALA A 114 -29.70 1.43 12.07
CA ALA A 114 -30.47 2.23 13.04
C ALA A 114 -31.13 1.33 14.10
#